data_5181e884d48ca1b3f280fb7eb36d0116
#
_entry.id   5181e884d48ca1b3f280fb7eb36d0116
#
_cell.length_a   1.000
_cell.length_b   1.000
_cell.length_c   1.000
_cell.angle_alpha   90.00
_cell.angle_beta   90.00
_cell.angle_gamma   90.00
#
_symmetry.space_group_name_H-M   'P 1'
#
loop_
_entity.id
_entity.type
_entity.pdbx_description
1 polymer ?
#
loop_
_entity_poly.entity_id
_entity_poly.type
_entity_poly.pdbx_seq_one_letter_code
_entity_poly.pdbx_strand_id
1 'polypeptide(L)' 'MDKEEKRLLAAAIILGGMAANYHHKLIPATYWTAGAVELADHLLKTLDEKPLKVSE' A
#
# COMPACT_ATOMS: atom_id res chain seq x y z
N MET A 1 13.38 -0.78 11.11
CA MET A 1 12.68 -1.42 9.97
C MET A 1 13.32 -0.93 8.68
N ASP A 2 13.73 -1.84 7.83
CA ASP A 2 14.39 -1.43 6.60
C ASP A 2 13.35 -1.09 5.51
N LYS A 3 13.86 -0.66 4.38
CA LYS A 3 13.03 -0.17 3.30
C LYS A 3 12.09 -1.23 2.74
N GLU A 4 12.59 -2.45 2.61
CA GLU A 4 11.77 -3.53 2.08
C GLU A 4 10.67 -3.92 3.04
N GLU A 5 10.95 -3.91 4.32
CA GLU A 5 9.95 -4.22 5.33
C GLU A 5 8.84 -3.17 5.34
N LYS A 6 9.22 -1.90 5.22
CA LYS A 6 8.23 -0.83 5.15
C LYS A 6 7.34 -0.99 3.93
N ARG A 7 7.94 -1.33 2.81
CA ARG A 7 7.21 -1.56 1.58
C ARG A 7 6.22 -2.71 1.74
N LEU A 8 6.70 -3.80 2.31
CA LEU A 8 5.86 -4.97 2.51
C LEU A 8 4.67 -4.66 3.41
N LEU A 9 4.92 -3.99 4.52
CA LEU A 9 3.85 -3.67 5.46
C LEU A 9 2.83 -2.73 4.83
N ALA A 10 3.30 -1.70 4.14
CA ALA A 10 2.39 -0.76 3.49
C ALA A 10 1.55 -1.46 2.44
N ALA A 11 2.19 -2.30 1.61
CA ALA A 11 1.47 -3.03 0.57
C ALA A 11 0.45 -4.00 1.17
N ALA A 12 0.81 -4.66 2.27
CA ALA A 12 -0.08 -5.62 2.91
C ALA A 12 -1.33 -4.93 3.46
N ILE A 13 -1.15 -3.78 4.08
CA ILE A 13 -2.28 -3.03 4.62
C ILE A 13 -3.18 -2.52 3.50
N ILE A 14 -2.58 -2.01 2.43
CA ILE A 14 -3.34 -1.51 1.28
C ILE A 14 -4.11 -2.66 0.63
N LEU A 15 -3.44 -3.79 0.46
CA LEU A 15 -4.07 -4.96 -0.16
C LEU A 15 -5.23 -5.45 0.69
N GLY A 16 -5.08 -5.45 2.01
CA GLY A 16 -6.15 -5.83 2.91
C GLY A 16 -7.36 -4.92 2.77
N GLY A 17 -7.12 -3.62 2.64
CA GLY A 17 -8.20 -2.66 2.43
C GLY A 17 -8.90 -2.87 1.11
N MET A 18 -8.14 -3.14 0.05
CA MET A 18 -8.73 -3.42 -1.25
C MET A 18 -9.58 -4.69 -1.20
N ALA A 19 -9.06 -5.73 -0.55
CA ALA A 19 -9.79 -6.98 -0.44
C ALA A 19 -11.11 -6.82 0.32
N ALA A 20 -11.13 -5.93 1.30
CA ALA A 20 -12.33 -5.70 2.09
C ALA A 20 -13.40 -4.95 1.32
N ASN A 21 -13.01 -4.17 0.32
CA ASN A 21 -13.92 -3.26 -0.36
C ASN A 21 -14.39 -3.71 -1.74
N TYR A 22 -13.77 -4.75 -2.29
CA TYR A 22 -14.08 -5.17 -3.64
C TYR A 22 -14.51 -6.62 -3.71
N HIS A 23 -15.45 -6.89 -4.62
CA HIS A 23 -15.80 -8.25 -4.97
C HIS A 23 -14.94 -8.63 -6.16
N HIS A 24 -13.95 -9.47 -5.94
CA HIS A 24 -12.92 -9.65 -6.95
C HIS A 24 -12.89 -10.99 -7.63
N LYS A 25 -14.00 -11.63 -7.72
CA LYS A 25 -14.02 -12.93 -8.34
C LYS A 25 -13.51 -12.92 -9.76
N LEU A 26 -13.64 -11.77 -10.42
CA LEU A 26 -13.26 -11.65 -11.82
C LEU A 26 -11.94 -10.91 -12.03
N ILE A 27 -11.29 -10.51 -10.97
CA ILE A 27 -10.05 -9.76 -11.09
C ILE A 27 -8.88 -10.64 -10.66
N PRO A 28 -7.93 -10.90 -11.57
CA PRO A 28 -6.78 -11.73 -11.22
C PRO A 28 -5.98 -11.15 -10.07
N ALA A 29 -5.43 -12.04 -9.26
CA ALA A 29 -4.65 -11.63 -8.09
C ALA A 29 -3.46 -10.76 -8.45
N THR A 30 -2.90 -10.95 -9.64
CA THR A 30 -1.76 -10.16 -10.08
C THR A 30 -2.08 -8.67 -10.17
N TYR A 31 -3.27 -8.31 -10.55
CA TYR A 31 -3.65 -6.90 -10.58
C TYR A 31 -3.73 -6.30 -9.19
N TRP A 32 -4.22 -7.07 -8.27
CA TRP A 32 -4.35 -6.62 -6.88
C TRP A 32 -3.02 -6.38 -6.24
N THR A 33 -2.13 -7.36 -6.36
CA THR A 33 -0.84 -7.27 -5.71
C THR A 33 0.01 -6.18 -6.35
N ALA A 34 -0.01 -6.09 -7.67
CA ALA A 34 0.73 -5.05 -8.38
C ALA A 34 0.21 -3.67 -7.98
N GLY A 35 -1.11 -3.52 -7.91
CA GLY A 35 -1.70 -2.24 -7.51
C GLY A 35 -1.35 -1.86 -6.09
N ALA A 36 -1.35 -2.84 -5.18
CA ALA A 36 -1.01 -2.58 -3.79
C ALA A 36 0.44 -2.13 -3.64
N VAL A 37 1.35 -2.77 -4.36
CA VAL A 37 2.76 -2.40 -4.31
C VAL A 37 2.96 -1.01 -4.89
N GLU A 38 2.30 -0.70 -5.99
CA GLU A 38 2.39 0.60 -6.61
C GLU A 38 1.90 1.70 -5.68
N LEU A 39 0.77 1.46 -5.03
CA LEU A 39 0.23 2.42 -4.08
C LEU A 39 1.13 2.57 -2.86
N ALA A 40 1.71 1.47 -2.39
CA ALA A 40 2.63 1.51 -1.26
C ALA A 40 3.86 2.35 -1.60
N ASP A 41 4.42 2.16 -2.78
CA ASP A 41 5.58 2.92 -3.21
C ASP A 41 5.25 4.40 -3.28
N HIS A 42 4.08 4.72 -3.81
CA HIS A 42 3.64 6.11 -3.89
C HIS A 42 3.45 6.72 -2.51
N LEU A 43 2.85 5.95 -1.61
CA LEU A 43 2.63 6.40 -0.23
C LEU A 43 3.95 6.70 0.47
N LEU A 44 4.89 5.79 0.37
CA LEU A 44 6.19 5.96 1.03
C LEU A 44 6.95 7.13 0.46
N LYS A 45 6.87 7.32 -0.85
CA LYS A 45 7.51 8.46 -1.49
C LYS A 45 6.87 9.76 -1.01
N THR A 46 5.56 9.78 -0.92
CA THR A 46 4.85 10.96 -0.46
C THR A 46 5.23 11.32 0.97
N LEU A 47 5.37 10.30 1.82
CA LEU A 47 5.76 10.54 3.21
C LEU A 47 7.18 11.06 3.32
N ASP A 48 8.06 10.64 2.41
CA ASP A 48 9.42 11.18 2.36
C ASP A 48 9.42 12.65 2.02
N GLU A 49 8.57 13.04 1.07
CA GLU A 49 8.51 14.41 0.61
C GLU A 49 7.71 15.31 1.53
N LYS A 50 6.67 14.75 2.11
CA LYS A 50 5.79 15.50 3.02
C LYS A 50 5.48 14.64 4.24
N PRO A 51 6.42 14.55 5.16
CA PRO A 51 6.20 13.70 6.34
C PRO A 51 4.95 14.13 7.09
N LEU A 52 4.24 13.13 7.59
CA LEU A 52 3.09 13.39 8.41
C LEU A 52 3.55 14.06 9.71
N LYS A 53 2.96 15.19 10.00
CA LYS A 53 3.23 15.86 11.25
C LYS A 53 2.07 15.63 12.19
N VAL A 54 2.37 15.07 13.33
CA VAL A 54 1.35 14.98 14.35
C VAL A 54 1.21 16.38 14.93
N SER A 55 0.04 16.91 14.76
CA SER A 55 -0.22 18.25 15.25
C SER A 55 -0.11 18.28 16.75
N GLU A 56 0.60 19.25 17.24
CA GLU A 56 0.67 19.40 18.67
C GLU A 56 -0.34 20.38 19.15
#